data_2d157e13a040b02bd50ddcb0a8a64526
#
_entry.id   2d157e13a040b02bd50ddcb0a8a64526
#
_cell.length_a   1.000
_cell.length_b   1.000
_cell.length_c   1.000
_cell.angle_alpha   90.00
_cell.angle_beta   90.00
_cell.angle_gamma   90.00
#
_symmetry.space_group_name_H-M   'P 1'
#
loop_
_entity.id
_entity.type
_entity.pdbx_description
1 polymer ?
#
loop_
_entity_poly.entity_id
_entity_poly.type
_entity_poly.pdbx_seq_one_letter_code
_entity_poly.pdbx_strand_id
1 'polypeptide(L)'
;MKKRISVSTMAVLGFAAIQTMAFAQETPGIEGVWLANLTSINCQTGVPLPGITLRGLYMFSHDGSLTTEAAFFGPSPRRSTGLGAWRHAQGRTFTSTFWFFRYNQDGSFLETREVTSNIELNGDQFTTVDKVDVYDANGQLISTGCAISRATRAQ
;
A
#
# COMPACT_ATOMS: atom_id res chain seq x y z
N MET A 1 27.99 58.40 63.17
CA MET A 1 27.21 58.11 61.95
C MET A 1 27.72 56.78 61.38
N LYS A 2 26.94 55.64 61.56
CA LYS A 2 27.33 54.34 61.04
C LYS A 2 26.32 53.98 59.92
N LYS A 3 26.83 53.91 58.68
CA LYS A 3 26.07 53.48 57.50
C LYS A 3 25.96 51.92 57.50
N ARG A 4 24.78 51.43 57.51
CA ARG A 4 24.49 50.00 57.26
C ARG A 4 24.32 49.77 55.77
N ILE A 5 25.12 48.87 55.23
CA ILE A 5 25.01 48.40 53.86
C ILE A 5 24.12 47.12 53.92
N SER A 6 22.97 47.22 53.28
CA SER A 6 22.05 46.08 53.10
C SER A 6 22.46 45.32 51.84
N VAL A 7 22.85 44.06 51.97
CA VAL A 7 23.14 43.17 50.85
C VAL A 7 21.86 42.38 50.53
N SER A 8 21.23 42.73 49.41
CA SER A 8 20.09 41.95 48.90
C SER A 8 20.59 40.75 48.11
N THR A 9 20.35 39.57 48.64
CA THR A 9 20.65 38.30 47.97
C THR A 9 19.52 37.99 46.99
N MET A 10 19.81 38.10 45.69
CA MET A 10 18.89 37.72 44.59
C MET A 10 19.03 36.22 44.35
N ALA A 11 18.04 35.44 44.75
CA ALA A 11 17.96 34.01 44.42
C ALA A 11 17.46 33.83 42.98
N VAL A 12 18.35 33.41 42.07
CA VAL A 12 17.97 33.03 40.71
C VAL A 12 17.49 31.59 40.73
N LEU A 13 16.17 31.40 40.64
CA LEU A 13 15.55 30.08 40.42
C LEU A 13 15.68 29.72 38.94
N GLY A 14 16.64 28.88 38.61
CA GLY A 14 16.78 28.29 37.29
C GLY A 14 15.74 27.23 37.07
N PHE A 15 14.72 27.52 36.25
CA PHE A 15 13.80 26.49 35.73
C PHE A 15 14.53 25.71 34.62
N ALA A 16 14.95 24.47 34.94
CA ALA A 16 15.40 23.53 33.94
C ALA A 16 14.14 22.96 33.24
N ALA A 17 13.80 23.49 32.07
CA ALA A 17 12.78 22.92 31.19
C ALA A 17 13.34 21.62 30.60
N ILE A 18 12.92 20.48 31.14
CA ILE A 18 13.15 19.17 30.53
C ILE A 18 12.26 19.10 29.29
N GLN A 19 12.84 19.38 28.12
CA GLN A 19 12.19 19.12 26.84
C GLN A 19 12.23 17.60 26.61
N THR A 20 11.11 16.92 26.94
CA THR A 20 10.88 15.55 26.48
C THR A 20 10.73 15.61 24.96
N MET A 21 11.79 15.27 24.22
CA MET A 21 11.68 14.97 22.81
C MET A 21 10.82 13.73 22.68
N ALA A 22 9.54 13.92 22.40
CA ALA A 22 8.70 12.86 21.91
C ALA A 22 9.26 12.46 20.54
N PHE A 23 10.00 11.37 20.49
CA PHE A 23 10.29 10.71 19.22
C PHE A 23 8.94 10.32 18.63
N ALA A 24 8.50 11.06 17.62
CA ALA A 24 7.39 10.63 16.80
C ALA A 24 7.82 9.28 16.20
N GLN A 25 7.22 8.21 16.69
CA GLN A 25 7.43 6.88 16.14
C GLN A 25 6.90 6.97 14.70
N GLU A 26 7.81 7.06 13.73
CA GLU A 26 7.43 7.08 12.32
C GLU A 26 6.56 5.85 12.09
N THR A 27 5.31 6.08 11.73
CA THR A 27 4.42 4.98 11.32
C THR A 27 5.08 4.34 10.11
N PRO A 28 5.41 3.02 10.14
CA PRO A 28 6.04 2.38 9.01
C PRO A 28 5.25 2.69 7.75
N GLY A 29 5.91 3.26 6.73
CA GLY A 29 5.31 3.52 5.43
C GLY A 29 4.92 2.21 4.74
N ILE A 30 4.18 2.31 3.64
CA ILE A 30 3.82 1.13 2.84
C ILE A 30 5.02 0.52 2.11
N GLU A 31 6.12 1.24 2.03
CA GLU A 31 7.34 0.82 1.31
C GLU A 31 7.83 -0.56 1.75
N GLY A 32 8.38 -1.31 0.80
CA GLY A 32 8.91 -2.65 1.04
C GLY A 32 8.16 -3.72 0.26
N VAL A 33 8.44 -4.98 0.61
CA VAL A 33 7.89 -6.17 -0.04
C VAL A 33 6.77 -6.76 0.83
N TRP A 34 5.71 -7.19 0.16
CA TRP A 34 4.51 -7.71 0.81
C TRP A 34 4.04 -9.01 0.16
N LEU A 35 3.66 -9.96 0.99
CA LEU A 35 3.01 -11.21 0.60
C LEU A 35 1.50 -11.04 0.72
N ALA A 36 0.78 -11.19 -0.37
CA ALA A 36 -0.65 -10.96 -0.44
C ALA A 36 -1.45 -12.19 -0.86
N ASN A 37 -2.68 -12.26 -0.36
CA ASN A 37 -3.72 -13.12 -0.89
C ASN A 37 -4.79 -12.23 -1.53
N LEU A 38 -5.03 -12.44 -2.82
CA LEU A 38 -6.01 -11.72 -3.61
C LEU A 38 -7.25 -12.60 -3.78
N THR A 39 -8.43 -12.04 -3.56
CA THR A 39 -9.71 -12.73 -3.73
C THR A 39 -10.61 -11.90 -4.61
N SER A 40 -11.08 -12.46 -5.73
CA SER A 40 -12.11 -11.81 -6.54
C SER A 40 -13.43 -11.77 -5.80
N ILE A 41 -14.14 -10.65 -5.90
CA ILE A 41 -15.42 -10.40 -5.25
C ILE A 41 -16.46 -9.93 -6.26
N ASN A 42 -17.71 -10.11 -5.95
CA ASN A 42 -18.79 -9.45 -6.66
C ASN A 42 -18.76 -7.95 -6.32
N CYS A 43 -18.67 -7.08 -7.35
CA CYS A 43 -18.54 -5.64 -7.16
C CYS A 43 -19.73 -4.98 -6.44
N GLN A 44 -20.92 -5.57 -6.53
CA GLN A 44 -22.15 -5.00 -5.94
C GLN A 44 -22.36 -5.43 -4.50
N THR A 45 -22.04 -6.70 -4.20
CA THR A 45 -22.32 -7.30 -2.89
C THR A 45 -21.08 -7.45 -2.00
N GLY A 46 -19.86 -7.33 -2.56
CA GLY A 46 -18.61 -7.60 -1.86
C GLY A 46 -18.38 -9.08 -1.52
N VAL A 47 -19.26 -9.97 -1.93
CA VAL A 47 -19.16 -11.40 -1.62
C VAL A 47 -18.04 -12.04 -2.44
N PRO A 48 -17.14 -12.83 -1.82
CA PRO A 48 -16.11 -13.58 -2.54
C PRO A 48 -16.68 -14.48 -3.61
N LEU A 49 -16.06 -14.46 -4.79
CA LEU A 49 -16.38 -15.40 -5.87
C LEU A 49 -15.67 -16.73 -5.62
N PRO A 50 -16.36 -17.87 -5.79
CA PRO A 50 -15.78 -19.17 -5.50
C PRO A 50 -14.56 -19.48 -6.39
N GLY A 51 -13.53 -20.06 -5.80
CA GLY A 51 -12.40 -20.66 -6.52
C GLY A 51 -11.32 -19.70 -7.02
N ILE A 52 -11.40 -18.40 -6.74
CA ILE A 52 -10.41 -17.42 -7.25
C ILE A 52 -9.70 -16.73 -6.07
N THR A 53 -8.76 -17.45 -5.49
CA THR A 53 -7.76 -16.85 -4.58
C THR A 53 -6.39 -17.02 -5.19
N LEU A 54 -5.64 -15.93 -5.30
CA LEU A 54 -4.30 -15.88 -5.86
C LEU A 54 -3.32 -15.45 -4.78
N ARG A 55 -2.08 -15.95 -4.83
CA ARG A 55 -0.98 -15.38 -4.06
C ARG A 55 -0.29 -14.31 -4.89
N GLY A 56 0.02 -13.18 -4.25
CA GLY A 56 0.72 -12.07 -4.88
C GLY A 56 1.92 -11.60 -4.08
N LEU A 57 2.83 -10.96 -4.77
CA LEU A 57 3.91 -10.16 -4.22
C LEU A 57 3.67 -8.72 -4.66
N TYR A 58 3.83 -7.78 -3.73
CA TYR A 58 3.85 -6.35 -4.01
C TYR A 58 5.18 -5.79 -3.53
N MET A 59 5.78 -4.95 -4.33
CA MET A 59 6.95 -4.17 -3.97
C MET A 59 6.65 -2.69 -4.17
N PHE A 60 6.52 -1.97 -3.06
CA PHE A 60 6.35 -0.51 -3.03
C PHE A 60 7.70 0.14 -2.84
N SER A 61 8.19 0.86 -3.84
CA SER A 61 9.49 1.54 -3.81
C SER A 61 9.34 2.99 -3.32
N HIS A 62 10.39 3.52 -2.73
CA HIS A 62 10.42 4.88 -2.17
C HIS A 62 10.12 5.99 -3.20
N ASP A 63 10.41 5.76 -4.46
CA ASP A 63 10.14 6.68 -5.58
C ASP A 63 8.68 6.72 -6.04
N GLY A 64 7.79 5.97 -5.36
CA GLY A 64 6.39 5.86 -5.73
C GLY A 64 6.10 4.80 -6.79
N SER A 65 7.10 4.03 -7.23
CA SER A 65 6.86 2.92 -8.16
C SER A 65 6.31 1.69 -7.43
N LEU A 66 5.49 0.92 -8.15
CA LEU A 66 4.89 -0.34 -7.71
C LEU A 66 5.19 -1.45 -8.69
N THR A 67 5.71 -2.56 -8.17
CA THR A 67 5.86 -3.81 -8.92
C THR A 67 5.00 -4.89 -8.28
N THR A 68 4.28 -5.69 -9.08
CA THR A 68 3.45 -6.77 -8.59
C THR A 68 3.66 -8.07 -9.36
N GLU A 69 3.67 -9.18 -8.64
CA GLU A 69 3.64 -10.53 -9.19
C GLU A 69 2.46 -11.30 -8.62
N ALA A 70 1.93 -12.26 -9.37
CA ALA A 70 0.93 -13.18 -8.85
C ALA A 70 1.17 -14.60 -9.35
N ALA A 71 1.05 -15.55 -8.42
CA ALA A 71 1.08 -16.97 -8.70
C ALA A 71 -0.35 -17.45 -9.01
N PHE A 72 -0.51 -18.05 -10.18
CA PHE A 72 -1.72 -18.73 -10.56
C PHE A 72 -1.58 -20.23 -10.32
N PHE A 73 -2.56 -20.85 -9.68
CA PHE A 73 -2.64 -22.28 -9.50
C PHE A 73 -3.47 -22.88 -10.64
N GLY A 74 -2.82 -23.58 -11.58
CA GLY A 74 -3.49 -24.28 -12.70
C GLY A 74 -3.12 -23.76 -14.09
N PRO A 75 -3.76 -24.26 -15.15
CA PRO A 75 -3.48 -23.91 -16.55
C PRO A 75 -4.08 -22.52 -16.92
N SER A 76 -3.86 -21.56 -16.08
CA SER A 76 -4.40 -20.21 -16.26
C SER A 76 -3.59 -19.43 -17.31
N PRO A 77 -4.20 -18.45 -17.98
CA PRO A 77 -3.45 -17.55 -18.83
C PRO A 77 -2.26 -16.96 -18.08
N ARG A 78 -1.10 -16.95 -18.71
CA ARG A 78 0.12 -16.35 -18.16
C ARG A 78 -0.09 -14.84 -18.01
N ARG A 79 0.58 -14.24 -17.03
CA ARG A 79 0.62 -12.78 -16.90
C ARG A 79 2.05 -12.27 -16.90
N SER A 80 2.22 -11.01 -17.30
CA SER A 80 3.46 -10.27 -17.07
C SER A 80 3.55 -9.84 -15.61
N THR A 81 4.75 -9.40 -15.20
CA THR A 81 4.92 -8.50 -14.06
C THR A 81 3.95 -7.33 -14.18
N GLY A 82 3.30 -6.95 -13.10
CA GLY A 82 2.51 -5.72 -13.02
C GLY A 82 3.42 -4.55 -12.65
N LEU A 83 3.32 -3.47 -13.42
CA LEU A 83 4.09 -2.24 -13.21
C LEU A 83 3.14 -1.07 -13.01
N GLY A 84 3.46 -0.19 -12.07
CA GLY A 84 2.61 0.95 -11.79
C GLY A 84 3.19 1.92 -10.78
N ALA A 85 2.30 2.69 -10.18
CA ALA A 85 2.66 3.70 -9.19
C ALA A 85 1.73 3.65 -7.99
N TRP A 86 2.22 4.14 -6.88
CA TRP A 86 1.47 4.33 -5.65
C TRP A 86 1.69 5.73 -5.09
N ARG A 87 0.77 6.17 -4.26
CA ARG A 87 0.89 7.44 -3.54
C ARG A 87 0.20 7.38 -2.19
N HIS A 88 0.70 8.12 -1.24
CA HIS A 88 0.02 8.38 0.02
C HIS A 88 -1.21 9.25 -0.24
N ALA A 89 -2.35 8.85 0.31
CA ALA A 89 -3.59 9.62 0.21
C ALA A 89 -3.84 10.43 1.49
N GLN A 90 -4.06 9.74 2.61
CA GLN A 90 -4.31 10.40 3.89
C GLN A 90 -4.08 9.41 5.05
N GLY A 91 -3.40 9.85 6.11
CA GLY A 91 -3.19 9.04 7.31
C GLY A 91 -2.54 7.70 6.99
N ARG A 92 -3.26 6.60 7.14
CA ARG A 92 -2.80 5.25 6.81
C ARG A 92 -3.34 4.72 5.48
N THR A 93 -3.95 5.57 4.68
CA THR A 93 -4.49 5.20 3.38
C THR A 93 -3.57 5.59 2.24
N PHE A 94 -3.49 4.72 1.26
CA PHE A 94 -2.72 4.88 0.04
C PHE A 94 -3.59 4.52 -1.15
N THR A 95 -3.17 4.95 -2.33
CA THR A 95 -3.76 4.53 -3.60
C THR A 95 -2.68 3.99 -4.50
N SER A 96 -3.03 3.02 -5.34
CA SER A 96 -2.13 2.56 -6.39
C SER A 96 -2.89 2.27 -7.68
N THR A 97 -2.16 2.35 -8.79
CA THR A 97 -2.63 1.90 -10.10
C THR A 97 -1.48 1.16 -10.76
N PHE A 98 -1.76 -0.04 -11.27
CA PHE A 98 -0.77 -0.82 -12.00
C PHE A 98 -1.42 -1.58 -13.17
N TRP A 99 -0.61 -1.89 -14.17
CA TRP A 99 -1.03 -2.60 -15.38
C TRP A 99 -0.22 -3.86 -15.55
N PHE A 100 -0.85 -4.88 -16.11
CA PHE A 100 -0.18 -6.11 -16.54
C PHE A 100 -0.88 -6.69 -17.77
N PHE A 101 -0.11 -7.46 -18.53
CA PHE A 101 -0.61 -8.19 -19.68
C PHE A 101 -0.98 -9.61 -19.32
N ARG A 102 -1.99 -10.14 -19.97
CA ARG A 102 -2.30 -11.56 -19.94
C ARG A 102 -2.09 -12.17 -21.32
N TYR A 103 -1.69 -13.42 -21.32
CA TYR A 103 -1.35 -14.17 -22.50
C TYR A 103 -2.10 -15.48 -22.53
N ASN A 104 -2.47 -15.94 -23.71
CA ASN A 104 -2.98 -17.28 -23.95
C ASN A 104 -1.91 -18.34 -23.60
N GLN A 105 -2.30 -19.61 -23.61
CA GLN A 105 -1.36 -20.70 -23.34
C GLN A 105 -0.24 -20.82 -24.39
N ASP A 106 -0.54 -20.43 -25.63
CA ASP A 106 0.43 -20.38 -26.73
C ASP A 106 1.39 -19.18 -26.69
N GLY A 107 1.22 -18.30 -25.70
CA GLY A 107 2.02 -17.09 -25.53
C GLY A 107 1.54 -15.88 -26.30
N SER A 108 0.47 -15.99 -27.11
CA SER A 108 -0.11 -14.84 -27.77
C SER A 108 -0.75 -13.89 -26.77
N PHE A 109 -0.72 -12.58 -27.06
CA PHE A 109 -1.35 -11.56 -26.23
C PHE A 109 -2.88 -11.77 -26.16
N LEU A 110 -3.42 -11.67 -24.94
CA LEU A 110 -4.85 -11.82 -24.70
C LEU A 110 -5.50 -10.48 -24.37
N GLU A 111 -5.05 -9.82 -23.32
CA GLU A 111 -5.69 -8.62 -22.77
C GLU A 111 -4.71 -7.81 -21.90
N THR A 112 -5.04 -6.54 -21.69
CA THR A 112 -4.42 -5.69 -20.66
C THR A 112 -5.36 -5.57 -19.47
N ARG A 113 -4.81 -5.59 -18.27
CA ARG A 113 -5.55 -5.28 -17.03
C ARG A 113 -4.96 -4.08 -16.33
N GLU A 114 -5.83 -3.16 -15.98
CA GLU A 114 -5.55 -2.04 -15.09
C GLU A 114 -6.20 -2.34 -13.73
N VAL A 115 -5.40 -2.25 -12.68
CA VAL A 115 -5.87 -2.42 -11.32
C VAL A 115 -5.67 -1.12 -10.56
N THR A 116 -6.78 -0.55 -10.08
CA THR A 116 -6.76 0.60 -9.18
C THR A 116 -7.15 0.16 -7.78
N SER A 117 -6.32 0.45 -6.80
CA SER A 117 -6.49 0.00 -5.42
C SER A 117 -6.61 1.17 -4.45
N ASN A 118 -7.54 1.05 -3.51
CA ASN A 118 -7.52 1.78 -2.26
C ASN A 118 -6.92 0.85 -1.20
N ILE A 119 -5.88 1.31 -0.51
CA ILE A 119 -5.08 0.52 0.42
C ILE A 119 -5.21 1.12 1.81
N GLU A 120 -5.49 0.27 2.80
CA GLU A 120 -5.44 0.64 4.21
C GLU A 120 -4.33 -0.13 4.92
N LEU A 121 -3.35 0.60 5.46
CA LEU A 121 -2.19 0.07 6.17
C LEU A 121 -2.45 0.00 7.67
N ASN A 122 -2.14 -1.14 8.27
CA ASN A 122 -2.22 -1.36 9.72
C ASN A 122 -0.99 -2.12 10.22
N GLY A 123 0.06 -1.38 10.61
CA GLY A 123 1.35 -1.96 10.98
C GLY A 123 1.96 -2.74 9.82
N ASP A 124 2.24 -4.01 10.05
CA ASP A 124 2.81 -4.92 9.03
C ASP A 124 1.73 -5.68 8.23
N GLN A 125 0.54 -5.15 8.18
CA GLN A 125 -0.55 -5.67 7.35
C GLN A 125 -1.18 -4.54 6.54
N PHE A 126 -1.65 -4.85 5.34
CA PHE A 126 -2.57 -3.99 4.62
C PHE A 126 -3.74 -4.76 4.02
N THR A 127 -4.81 -4.04 3.77
CA THR A 127 -5.95 -4.52 2.97
C THR A 127 -6.18 -3.60 1.79
N THR A 128 -6.69 -4.16 0.68
CA THR A 128 -7.10 -3.38 -0.48
C THR A 128 -8.55 -3.63 -0.85
N VAL A 129 -9.14 -2.63 -1.50
CA VAL A 129 -10.31 -2.78 -2.34
C VAL A 129 -9.89 -2.37 -3.75
N ASP A 130 -9.99 -3.31 -4.68
CA ASP A 130 -9.46 -3.20 -6.02
C ASP A 130 -10.57 -3.15 -7.06
N LYS A 131 -10.47 -2.21 -8.01
CA LYS A 131 -11.18 -2.22 -9.28
C LYS A 131 -10.24 -2.77 -10.34
N VAL A 132 -10.72 -3.68 -11.16
CA VAL A 132 -9.95 -4.34 -12.23
C VAL A 132 -10.65 -4.08 -13.55
N ASP A 133 -10.11 -3.18 -14.36
CA ASP A 133 -10.58 -2.92 -15.70
C ASP A 133 -9.80 -3.81 -16.70
N VAL A 134 -10.52 -4.42 -17.63
CA VAL A 134 -9.98 -5.35 -18.64
C VAL A 134 -10.16 -4.75 -20.01
N TYR A 135 -9.06 -4.63 -20.75
CA TYR A 135 -9.02 -4.07 -22.10
C TYR A 135 -8.60 -5.14 -23.09
N ASP A 136 -9.28 -5.18 -24.23
CA ASP A 136 -8.93 -6.07 -25.35
C ASP A 136 -7.63 -5.64 -26.07
N ALA A 137 -7.27 -6.37 -27.14
CA ALA A 137 -6.08 -6.07 -27.92
C ALA A 137 -6.14 -4.72 -28.68
N ASN A 138 -7.31 -4.12 -28.81
CA ASN A 138 -7.52 -2.82 -29.44
C ASN A 138 -7.56 -1.68 -28.39
N GLY A 139 -7.38 -2.01 -27.11
CA GLY A 139 -7.46 -1.05 -26.00
C GLY A 139 -8.88 -0.67 -25.62
N GLN A 140 -9.90 -1.44 -26.02
CA GLN A 140 -11.29 -1.20 -25.63
C GLN A 140 -11.58 -1.87 -24.29
N LEU A 141 -12.25 -1.14 -23.38
CA LEU A 141 -12.71 -1.69 -22.11
C LEU A 141 -13.82 -2.73 -22.40
N ILE A 142 -13.58 -3.98 -22.01
CA ILE A 142 -14.51 -5.10 -22.24
C ILE A 142 -15.18 -5.59 -20.98
N SER A 143 -14.57 -5.37 -19.81
CA SER A 143 -15.19 -5.71 -18.53
C SER A 143 -14.53 -4.97 -17.35
N THR A 144 -15.27 -4.89 -16.25
CA THR A 144 -14.77 -4.40 -14.95
C THR A 144 -15.09 -5.45 -13.89
N GLY A 145 -14.11 -5.76 -13.07
CA GLY A 145 -14.22 -6.66 -11.92
C GLY A 145 -13.78 -5.98 -10.62
N CYS A 146 -13.96 -6.70 -9.51
CA CYS A 146 -13.53 -6.25 -8.20
C CYS A 146 -12.75 -7.36 -7.48
N ALA A 147 -11.80 -6.95 -6.65
CA ALA A 147 -11.05 -7.85 -5.79
C ALA A 147 -10.77 -7.19 -4.44
N ILE A 148 -10.39 -8.00 -3.48
CA ILE A 148 -9.78 -7.57 -2.23
C ILE A 148 -8.45 -8.28 -2.06
N SER A 149 -7.48 -7.58 -1.48
CA SER A 149 -6.21 -8.18 -1.09
C SER A 149 -6.01 -8.03 0.40
N ARG A 150 -5.36 -9.03 1.00
CA ARG A 150 -4.83 -8.96 2.35
C ARG A 150 -3.37 -9.32 2.30
N ALA A 151 -2.52 -8.46 2.79
CA ALA A 151 -1.08 -8.64 2.70
C ALA A 151 -0.42 -8.49 4.06
N THR A 152 0.73 -9.18 4.18
CA THR A 152 1.63 -9.07 5.32
C THR A 152 3.02 -8.69 4.80
N ARG A 153 3.72 -7.83 5.52
CA ARG A 153 5.08 -7.42 5.18
C ARG A 153 6.00 -8.65 5.17
N ALA A 154 6.79 -8.78 4.11
CA ALA A 154 7.85 -9.79 4.06
C ALA A 154 8.99 -9.37 5.01
N GLN A 155 9.46 -10.29 5.82
CA GLN A 155 10.60 -10.11 6.74
C GLN A 155 11.91 -10.43 6.04
#